data_c6bc4d850916e8bb6b36f17f40a9f11c
#
_entry.id   c6bc4d850916e8bb6b36f17f40a9f11c
#
_cell.length_a   1.000
_cell.length_b   1.000
_cell.length_c   1.000
_cell.angle_alpha   90.00
_cell.angle_beta   90.00
_cell.angle_gamma   90.00
#
_symmetry.space_group_name_H-M   'P 1'
#
loop_
_entity.id
_entity.type
_entity.pdbx_description
1 polymer ?
#
loop_
_entity_poly.entity_id
_entity_poly.type
_entity_poly.pdbx_seq_one_letter_code
_entity_poly.pdbx_strand_id
1 'polypeptide(L)'
;YLEPHGLFFAPEAATASRCTIGGMLGNNSCGLHSVIYGSTREHVLSVKAILSDGSEAVFAALDSVEYEEKGKGEALENRIYRRINDILSDPENQQEIQTCFPDPTLPRRNTGYALDVLLENRQFSSGEQPFNLCKLLAGSEGTLAFATEIKLNLIPLPPQEKGILCAHFETLEEALEANLIALSHRPGAVELMDGQIVKLTE
;
A
#
# COMPACT_ATOMS: atom_id res chain seq x y z
N TYR A 1 -7.16 21.70 1.86
CA TYR A 1 -8.51 21.33 1.36
C TYR A 1 -9.26 20.41 2.33
N LEU A 2 -8.61 19.40 2.90
CA LEU A 2 -9.25 18.39 3.78
C LEU A 2 -9.35 18.84 5.25
N GLU A 3 -8.42 19.66 5.71
CA GLU A 3 -8.32 20.09 7.11
C GLU A 3 -9.61 20.72 7.68
N PRO A 4 -10.36 21.59 6.94
CA PRO A 4 -11.64 22.13 7.41
C PRO A 4 -12.71 21.05 7.68
N HIS A 5 -12.52 19.84 7.13
CA HIS A 5 -13.41 18.69 7.34
C HIS A 5 -12.92 17.76 8.47
N GLY A 6 -11.83 18.10 9.15
CA GLY A 6 -11.22 17.25 10.18
C GLY A 6 -10.58 15.97 9.64
N LEU A 7 -10.25 15.94 8.34
CA LEU A 7 -9.73 14.76 7.63
C LEU A 7 -8.38 15.04 6.99
N PHE A 8 -7.61 13.98 6.76
CA PHE A 8 -6.40 14.03 5.95
C PHE A 8 -6.14 12.72 5.20
N PHE A 9 -5.27 12.77 4.19
CA PHE A 9 -4.77 11.60 3.49
C PHE A 9 -3.46 11.15 4.16
N ALA A 10 -3.52 10.01 4.81
CA ALA A 10 -2.53 9.58 5.78
C ALA A 10 -1.11 9.25 5.26
N PRO A 11 -0.91 8.71 4.03
CA PRO A 11 0.43 8.47 3.52
C PRO A 11 1.19 9.78 3.26
N GLU A 12 1.94 10.24 4.25
CA GLU A 12 2.80 11.43 4.16
C GLU A 12 4.14 11.07 3.51
N ALA A 13 4.24 11.24 2.20
CA ALA A 13 5.52 11.05 1.51
C ALA A 13 6.48 12.23 1.78
N ALA A 14 7.78 11.97 1.84
CA ALA A 14 8.80 13.03 1.95
C ALA A 14 8.73 14.04 0.80
N THR A 15 8.13 13.67 -0.31
CA THR A 15 7.89 14.50 -1.49
C THR A 15 6.52 15.18 -1.50
N ALA A 16 5.79 15.24 -0.39
CA ALA A 16 4.41 15.75 -0.30
C ALA A 16 4.21 17.13 -0.94
N SER A 17 5.24 18.00 -0.90
CA SER A 17 5.19 19.33 -1.51
C SER A 17 5.18 19.33 -3.06
N ARG A 18 5.44 18.20 -3.71
CA ARG A 18 5.62 18.10 -5.17
C ARG A 18 5.13 16.79 -5.81
N CYS A 19 4.69 15.82 -5.03
CA CYS A 19 4.10 14.59 -5.56
C CYS A 19 2.66 14.83 -6.02
N THR A 20 2.21 13.96 -6.91
CA THR A 20 0.79 13.87 -7.32
C THR A 20 0.16 12.61 -6.74
N ILE A 21 -1.14 12.60 -6.58
CA ILE A 21 -1.87 11.41 -6.11
C ILE A 21 -1.68 10.22 -7.06
N GLY A 22 -1.68 10.46 -8.38
CA GLY A 22 -1.37 9.41 -9.36
C GLY A 22 0.04 8.85 -9.22
N GLY A 23 1.04 9.70 -8.95
CA GLY A 23 2.41 9.27 -8.65
C GLY A 23 2.48 8.46 -7.35
N MET A 24 1.76 8.88 -6.32
CA MET A 24 1.68 8.14 -5.05
C MET A 24 1.03 6.76 -5.24
N LEU A 25 -0.02 6.65 -6.07
CA LEU A 25 -0.59 5.37 -6.45
C LEU A 25 0.45 4.49 -7.16
N GLY A 26 1.06 5.00 -8.23
CA GLY A 26 2.03 4.24 -9.02
C GLY A 26 3.20 3.71 -8.18
N ASN A 27 3.74 4.54 -7.32
CA ASN A 27 4.86 4.19 -6.44
C ASN A 27 4.44 3.41 -5.17
N ASN A 28 3.17 3.30 -4.86
CA ASN A 28 2.67 2.89 -3.54
C ASN A 28 3.35 3.69 -2.42
N SER A 29 3.36 5.01 -2.54
CA SER A 29 4.10 5.90 -1.64
C SER A 29 3.71 5.70 -0.18
N CYS A 30 4.72 5.74 0.66
CA CYS A 30 4.62 5.68 2.11
C CYS A 30 5.52 6.78 2.72
N GLY A 31 5.45 6.97 4.01
CA GLY A 31 6.23 7.98 4.71
C GLY A 31 6.50 7.65 6.16
N LEU A 32 6.90 8.66 6.90
CA LEU A 32 7.29 8.58 8.30
C LEU A 32 6.22 7.89 9.16
N HIS A 33 4.95 8.27 8.99
CA HIS A 33 3.83 7.75 9.77
C HIS A 33 3.24 6.45 9.22
N SER A 34 3.85 5.82 8.22
CA SER A 34 3.34 4.57 7.65
C SER A 34 3.36 3.39 8.62
N VAL A 35 4.13 3.48 9.70
CA VAL A 35 4.09 2.51 10.82
C VAL A 35 2.70 2.43 11.47
N ILE A 36 1.92 3.51 11.42
CA ILE A 36 0.53 3.56 11.93
C ILE A 36 -0.48 3.49 10.78
N TYR A 37 -0.23 4.25 9.71
CA TYR A 37 -1.25 4.53 8.70
C TYR A 37 -1.10 3.69 7.43
N GLY A 38 -0.04 2.88 7.31
CA GLY A 38 0.22 2.10 6.10
C GLY A 38 0.76 2.95 4.95
N SER A 39 0.61 2.43 3.74
CA SER A 39 1.01 3.04 2.48
C SER A 39 -0.20 3.51 1.66
N THR A 40 0.03 4.05 0.48
CA THR A 40 -1.05 4.48 -0.43
C THR A 40 -2.00 3.33 -0.76
N ARG A 41 -1.49 2.11 -0.93
CA ARG A 41 -2.27 0.89 -1.24
C ARG A 41 -3.41 0.64 -0.28
N GLU A 42 -3.21 0.83 1.01
CA GLU A 42 -4.22 0.61 2.04
C GLU A 42 -5.38 1.61 1.93
N HIS A 43 -5.11 2.79 1.39
CA HIS A 43 -6.08 3.88 1.29
C HIS A 43 -6.77 3.99 -0.07
N VAL A 44 -6.40 3.19 -1.08
CA VAL A 44 -7.09 3.20 -2.37
C VAL A 44 -8.35 2.36 -2.31
N LEU A 45 -9.50 3.00 -2.54
CA LEU A 45 -10.83 2.37 -2.55
C LEU A 45 -11.26 1.97 -3.96
N SER A 46 -11.07 2.84 -4.95
CA SER A 46 -11.34 2.54 -6.35
C SER A 46 -10.45 3.37 -7.28
N VAL A 47 -10.23 2.85 -8.48
CA VAL A 47 -9.50 3.52 -9.56
C VAL A 47 -10.29 3.39 -10.86
N LYS A 48 -10.59 4.53 -11.51
CA LYS A 48 -11.00 4.55 -12.91
C LYS A 48 -9.74 4.67 -13.77
N ALA A 49 -9.61 3.81 -14.76
CA ALA A 49 -8.40 3.70 -15.55
C ALA A 49 -8.69 3.47 -17.02
N ILE A 50 -7.73 3.84 -17.87
CA ILE A 50 -7.68 3.50 -19.29
C ILE A 50 -6.70 2.33 -19.43
N LEU A 51 -7.16 1.24 -20.05
CA LEU A 51 -6.38 0.05 -20.34
C LEU A 51 -5.57 0.19 -21.62
N SER A 52 -4.69 -0.78 -21.89
CA SER A 52 -3.77 -0.73 -23.04
C SER A 52 -4.45 -0.78 -24.41
N ASP A 53 -5.71 -1.21 -24.49
CA ASP A 53 -6.52 -1.20 -25.71
C ASP A 53 -7.37 0.07 -25.86
N GLY A 54 -7.23 1.03 -24.94
CA GLY A 54 -7.99 2.27 -24.90
C GLY A 54 -9.36 2.17 -24.22
N SER A 55 -9.77 0.98 -23.76
CA SER A 55 -11.03 0.82 -23.02
C SER A 55 -10.93 1.40 -21.61
N GLU A 56 -12.05 1.87 -21.08
CA GLU A 56 -12.16 2.33 -19.68
C GLU A 56 -12.57 1.16 -18.78
N ALA A 57 -11.98 1.08 -17.61
CA ALA A 57 -12.32 0.14 -16.56
C ALA A 57 -12.40 0.83 -15.20
N VAL A 58 -13.23 0.29 -14.31
CA VAL A 58 -13.32 0.74 -12.90
C VAL A 58 -12.96 -0.44 -12.01
N PHE A 59 -11.87 -0.28 -11.28
CA PHE A 59 -11.41 -1.24 -10.30
C PHE A 59 -11.84 -0.77 -8.90
N ALA A 60 -12.47 -1.66 -8.16
CA ALA A 60 -12.93 -1.44 -6.79
C ALA A 60 -13.00 -2.79 -6.06
N ALA A 61 -13.37 -2.74 -4.77
CA ALA A 61 -13.66 -3.95 -4.02
C ALA A 61 -14.87 -4.68 -4.64
N LEU A 62 -14.77 -5.98 -4.81
CA LEU A 62 -15.79 -6.85 -5.40
C LEU A 62 -16.18 -7.94 -4.40
N ASP A 63 -17.46 -8.25 -4.32
CA ASP A 63 -17.90 -9.50 -3.71
C ASP A 63 -17.65 -10.69 -4.66
N SER A 64 -17.94 -11.92 -4.19
CA SER A 64 -17.67 -13.13 -4.98
C SER A 64 -18.52 -13.20 -6.26
N VAL A 65 -19.75 -12.71 -6.23
CA VAL A 65 -20.64 -12.70 -7.39
C VAL A 65 -20.16 -11.68 -8.42
N GLU A 66 -19.83 -10.47 -7.98
CA GLU A 66 -19.27 -9.42 -8.82
C GLU A 66 -17.94 -9.84 -9.44
N TYR A 67 -17.09 -10.54 -8.68
CA TYR A 67 -15.81 -11.07 -9.18
C TYR A 67 -16.01 -12.08 -10.31
N GLU A 68 -16.94 -13.02 -10.14
CA GLU A 68 -17.27 -14.00 -11.18
C GLU A 68 -17.83 -13.32 -12.44
N GLU A 69 -18.72 -12.32 -12.28
CA GLU A 69 -19.26 -11.55 -13.42
C GLU A 69 -18.16 -10.80 -14.17
N LYS A 70 -17.17 -10.25 -13.48
CA LYS A 70 -16.00 -9.59 -14.10
C LYS A 70 -15.18 -10.56 -14.96
N GLY A 71 -15.18 -11.83 -14.68
CA GLY A 71 -14.55 -12.86 -15.51
C GLY A 71 -15.30 -13.20 -16.81
N LYS A 72 -16.58 -12.80 -16.94
CA LYS A 72 -17.41 -13.11 -18.12
C LYS A 72 -17.25 -12.05 -19.21
N GLY A 73 -17.25 -12.48 -20.48
CA GLY A 73 -17.12 -11.58 -21.64
C GLY A 73 -15.73 -11.56 -22.25
N GLU A 74 -15.58 -10.73 -23.31
CA GLU A 74 -14.37 -10.72 -24.15
C GLU A 74 -13.56 -9.41 -24.09
N ALA A 75 -14.02 -8.42 -23.33
CA ALA A 75 -13.29 -7.18 -23.15
C ALA A 75 -11.93 -7.43 -22.46
N LEU A 76 -10.97 -6.53 -22.61
CA LEU A 76 -9.66 -6.65 -21.98
C LEU A 76 -9.79 -6.75 -20.46
N GLU A 77 -10.67 -5.99 -19.84
CA GLU A 77 -10.95 -6.08 -18.40
C GLU A 77 -11.33 -7.52 -17.99
N ASN A 78 -12.24 -8.17 -18.72
CA ASN A 78 -12.67 -9.52 -18.41
C ASN A 78 -11.52 -10.54 -18.52
N ARG A 79 -10.67 -10.38 -19.55
CA ARG A 79 -9.47 -11.21 -19.73
C ARG A 79 -8.46 -11.03 -18.59
N ILE A 80 -8.31 -9.79 -18.08
CA ILE A 80 -7.45 -9.50 -16.93
C ILE A 80 -7.94 -10.26 -15.70
N TYR A 81 -9.23 -10.20 -15.38
CA TYR A 81 -9.79 -10.94 -14.23
C TYR A 81 -9.61 -12.44 -14.37
N ARG A 82 -9.88 -13.02 -15.56
CA ARG A 82 -9.62 -14.45 -15.82
C ARG A 82 -8.15 -14.80 -15.63
N ARG A 83 -7.23 -14.00 -16.19
CA ARG A 83 -5.81 -14.29 -16.08
C ARG A 83 -5.28 -14.18 -14.64
N ILE A 84 -5.77 -13.21 -13.89
CA ILE A 84 -5.44 -13.10 -12.45
C ILE A 84 -6.00 -14.31 -11.69
N ASN A 85 -7.22 -14.73 -12.00
CA ASN A 85 -7.79 -15.94 -11.42
C ASN A 85 -6.93 -17.18 -11.71
N ASP A 86 -6.51 -17.39 -12.96
CA ASP A 86 -5.66 -18.52 -13.34
C ASP A 86 -4.33 -18.51 -12.56
N ILE A 87 -3.70 -17.32 -12.44
CA ILE A 87 -2.43 -17.19 -11.73
C ILE A 87 -2.59 -17.48 -10.23
N LEU A 88 -3.61 -16.90 -9.59
CA LEU A 88 -3.77 -16.96 -8.14
C LEU A 88 -4.49 -18.24 -7.66
N SER A 89 -5.16 -18.98 -8.55
CA SER A 89 -5.76 -20.26 -8.22
C SER A 89 -4.80 -21.45 -8.41
N ASP A 90 -3.67 -21.26 -9.06
CA ASP A 90 -2.66 -22.28 -9.27
C ASP A 90 -1.88 -22.54 -7.97
N PRO A 91 -1.85 -23.77 -7.43
CA PRO A 91 -1.18 -24.07 -6.17
C PRO A 91 0.34 -23.84 -6.20
N GLU A 92 0.99 -24.05 -7.35
CA GLU A 92 2.43 -23.81 -7.49
C GLU A 92 2.74 -22.32 -7.38
N ASN A 93 1.95 -21.47 -8.06
CA ASN A 93 2.07 -20.02 -7.96
C ASN A 93 1.76 -19.52 -6.54
N GLN A 94 0.75 -20.07 -5.88
CA GLN A 94 0.43 -19.73 -4.49
C GLN A 94 1.60 -20.02 -3.56
N GLN A 95 2.20 -21.20 -3.69
CA GLN A 95 3.35 -21.58 -2.89
C GLN A 95 4.55 -20.66 -3.17
N GLU A 96 4.80 -20.33 -4.42
CA GLU A 96 5.89 -19.43 -4.80
C GLU A 96 5.68 -18.01 -4.25
N ILE A 97 4.47 -17.46 -4.36
CA ILE A 97 4.12 -16.16 -3.77
C ILE A 97 4.36 -16.17 -2.26
N GLN A 98 3.87 -17.19 -1.55
CA GLN A 98 4.04 -17.30 -0.11
C GLN A 98 5.50 -17.45 0.33
N THR A 99 6.34 -18.05 -0.50
CA THR A 99 7.75 -18.30 -0.18
C THR A 99 8.68 -17.13 -0.55
N CYS A 100 8.40 -16.47 -1.68
CA CYS A 100 9.31 -15.48 -2.26
C CYS A 100 8.97 -14.04 -1.91
N PHE A 101 7.73 -13.75 -1.52
CA PHE A 101 7.36 -12.41 -1.06
C PHE A 101 7.85 -12.17 0.38
N PRO A 102 8.12 -10.91 0.75
CA PRO A 102 8.55 -10.57 2.09
C PRO A 102 7.52 -10.98 3.15
N ASP A 103 8.00 -11.27 4.35
CA ASP A 103 7.16 -11.66 5.49
C ASP A 103 6.02 -10.64 5.70
N PRO A 104 4.76 -11.11 5.84
CA PRO A 104 3.58 -10.25 6.06
C PRO A 104 3.68 -9.37 7.31
N THR A 105 4.50 -9.74 8.28
CA THR A 105 4.73 -8.93 9.50
C THR A 105 5.53 -7.65 9.25
N LEU A 106 6.18 -7.52 8.08
CA LEU A 106 6.88 -6.30 7.71
C LEU A 106 5.90 -5.19 7.35
N PRO A 107 5.85 -4.07 8.10
CA PRO A 107 4.80 -3.05 7.92
C PRO A 107 4.89 -2.28 6.59
N ARG A 108 6.07 -2.21 6.00
CA ARG A 108 6.33 -1.43 4.77
C ARG A 108 6.90 -2.33 3.69
N ARG A 109 5.99 -3.03 2.99
CA ARG A 109 6.34 -3.90 1.86
C ARG A 109 6.04 -3.20 0.54
N ASN A 110 7.05 -2.61 -0.08
CA ASN A 110 6.95 -1.97 -1.40
C ASN A 110 7.67 -2.83 -2.45
N THR A 111 7.05 -3.95 -2.83
CA THR A 111 7.63 -4.94 -3.72
C THR A 111 7.10 -4.88 -5.16
N GLY A 112 6.51 -3.77 -5.56
CA GLY A 112 5.88 -3.62 -6.88
C GLY A 112 4.52 -4.31 -6.94
N TYR A 113 4.35 -5.29 -7.83
CA TYR A 113 3.09 -6.01 -8.00
C TYR A 113 2.76 -6.87 -6.78
N ALA A 114 1.79 -6.43 -5.98
CA ALA A 114 1.41 -7.07 -4.72
C ALA A 114 0.50 -8.29 -4.95
N LEU A 115 1.03 -9.34 -5.55
CA LEU A 115 0.29 -10.60 -5.74
C LEU A 115 -0.01 -11.29 -4.42
N ASP A 116 0.88 -11.15 -3.43
CA ASP A 116 0.69 -11.60 -2.06
C ASP A 116 -0.57 -10.99 -1.42
N VAL A 117 -0.76 -9.67 -1.54
CA VAL A 117 -1.95 -8.98 -1.03
C VAL A 117 -3.22 -9.44 -1.75
N LEU A 118 -3.15 -9.73 -3.07
CA LEU A 118 -4.29 -10.26 -3.80
C LEU A 118 -4.59 -11.71 -3.41
N LEU A 119 -3.58 -12.50 -3.08
CA LEU A 119 -3.75 -13.89 -2.65
C LEU A 119 -4.43 -13.99 -1.27
N GLU A 120 -4.18 -13.04 -0.38
CA GLU A 120 -4.72 -13.04 0.99
C GLU A 120 -6.21 -12.68 1.09
N ASN A 121 -6.87 -12.29 -0.02
CA ASN A 121 -8.29 -11.94 0.03
C ASN A 121 -9.21 -13.17 0.01
N ARG A 122 -10.52 -12.92 0.30
CA ARG A 122 -11.57 -13.97 0.44
C ARG A 122 -11.75 -14.84 -0.80
N GLN A 123 -11.34 -14.38 -1.98
CA GLN A 123 -11.51 -15.13 -3.24
C GLN A 123 -10.53 -16.31 -3.34
N PHE A 124 -9.33 -16.18 -2.77
CA PHE A 124 -8.25 -17.16 -2.91
C PHE A 124 -7.78 -17.78 -1.59
N SER A 125 -8.23 -17.22 -0.47
CA SER A 125 -7.83 -17.68 0.86
C SER A 125 -8.99 -17.57 1.86
N SER A 126 -8.72 -17.89 3.13
CA SER A 126 -9.65 -17.65 4.25
C SER A 126 -9.69 -16.19 4.71
N GLY A 127 -9.08 -15.27 3.97
CA GLY A 127 -9.07 -13.84 4.29
C GLY A 127 -10.48 -13.23 4.22
N GLU A 128 -10.73 -12.21 5.03
CA GLU A 128 -12.03 -11.53 5.10
C GLU A 128 -12.19 -10.40 4.07
N GLN A 129 -11.06 -9.88 3.55
CA GLN A 129 -11.06 -8.74 2.65
C GLN A 129 -11.63 -9.10 1.28
N PRO A 130 -12.46 -8.23 0.68
CA PRO A 130 -12.95 -8.44 -0.67
C PRO A 130 -11.81 -8.31 -1.68
N PHE A 131 -11.93 -8.97 -2.82
CA PHE A 131 -10.98 -8.81 -3.92
C PHE A 131 -10.97 -7.37 -4.45
N ASN A 132 -9.79 -6.78 -4.65
CA ASN A 132 -9.68 -5.44 -5.20
C ASN A 132 -8.38 -5.27 -6.00
N LEU A 133 -8.49 -5.17 -7.32
CA LEU A 133 -7.34 -4.96 -8.22
C LEU A 133 -6.63 -3.61 -8.01
N CYS A 134 -7.23 -2.65 -7.31
CA CYS A 134 -6.51 -1.43 -6.92
C CYS A 134 -5.25 -1.72 -6.10
N LYS A 135 -5.23 -2.85 -5.36
CA LYS A 135 -4.07 -3.29 -4.60
C LYS A 135 -2.86 -3.65 -5.47
N LEU A 136 -3.12 -4.11 -6.70
CA LEU A 136 -2.09 -4.38 -7.71
C LEU A 136 -1.68 -3.10 -8.46
N LEU A 137 -2.62 -2.20 -8.74
CA LEU A 137 -2.32 -0.91 -9.38
C LEU A 137 -1.44 -0.03 -8.50
N ALA A 138 -1.65 -0.06 -7.19
CA ALA A 138 -0.76 0.60 -6.23
C ALA A 138 0.62 -0.11 -6.21
N GLY A 139 1.64 0.58 -6.67
CA GLY A 139 3.00 0.04 -6.83
C GLY A 139 3.31 -0.49 -8.22
N SER A 140 2.42 -0.31 -9.21
CA SER A 140 2.64 -0.76 -10.58
C SER A 140 3.46 0.23 -11.43
N GLU A 141 3.81 1.39 -10.90
CA GLU A 141 4.59 2.44 -11.60
C GLU A 141 4.01 2.84 -12.96
N GLY A 142 2.68 2.78 -13.09
CA GLY A 142 1.97 3.11 -14.34
C GLY A 142 2.11 2.08 -15.46
N THR A 143 2.65 0.90 -15.20
CA THR A 143 2.91 -0.15 -16.22
C THR A 143 1.66 -0.95 -16.59
N LEU A 144 0.61 -0.94 -15.76
CA LEU A 144 -0.59 -1.78 -15.95
C LEU A 144 -1.76 -1.01 -16.55
N ALA A 145 -1.97 0.24 -16.14
CA ALA A 145 -3.07 1.07 -16.61
C ALA A 145 -2.79 2.55 -16.37
N PHE A 146 -3.49 3.43 -17.08
CA PHE A 146 -3.45 4.87 -16.86
C PHE A 146 -4.62 5.30 -15.96
N ALA A 147 -4.33 5.63 -14.70
CA ALA A 147 -5.34 6.06 -13.74
C ALA A 147 -5.84 7.47 -14.06
N THR A 148 -7.17 7.62 -14.24
CA THR A 148 -7.83 8.91 -14.53
C THR A 148 -8.54 9.48 -13.29
N GLU A 149 -9.03 8.61 -12.41
CA GLU A 149 -9.70 8.99 -11.16
C GLU A 149 -9.33 7.99 -10.06
N ILE A 150 -9.05 8.49 -8.87
CA ILE A 150 -8.67 7.67 -7.71
C ILE A 150 -9.54 8.07 -6.53
N LYS A 151 -10.32 7.12 -6.01
CA LYS A 151 -11.07 7.29 -4.76
C LYS A 151 -10.22 6.82 -3.59
N LEU A 152 -10.01 7.73 -2.64
CA LEU A 152 -9.14 7.48 -1.49
C LEU A 152 -9.96 7.42 -0.19
N ASN A 153 -9.53 6.56 0.71
CA ASN A 153 -9.93 6.60 2.10
C ASN A 153 -9.21 7.74 2.81
N LEU A 154 -9.95 8.53 3.55
CA LEU A 154 -9.45 9.60 4.39
C LEU A 154 -9.64 9.22 5.86
N ILE A 155 -8.75 9.68 6.71
CA ILE A 155 -8.82 9.43 8.14
C ILE A 155 -8.89 10.73 8.93
N PRO A 156 -9.36 10.70 10.19
CA PRO A 156 -9.37 11.87 11.06
C PRO A 156 -7.98 12.46 11.24
N LEU A 157 -7.92 13.78 11.40
CA LEU A 157 -6.65 14.48 11.70
C LEU A 157 -5.96 13.84 12.92
N PRO A 158 -4.62 13.76 12.91
CA PRO A 158 -3.86 13.26 14.05
C PRO A 158 -4.05 14.16 15.27
N PRO A 159 -3.72 13.67 16.49
CA PRO A 159 -3.75 14.49 17.69
C PRO A 159 -2.96 15.79 17.53
N GLN A 160 -3.49 16.88 18.08
CA GLN A 160 -2.82 18.21 18.01
C GLN A 160 -1.54 18.22 18.86
N GLU A 161 -1.60 17.56 20.02
CA GLU A 161 -0.44 17.47 20.93
C GLU A 161 0.49 16.35 20.45
N LYS A 162 1.76 16.68 20.28
CA LYS A 162 2.81 15.79 19.81
C LYS A 162 3.99 15.83 20.78
N GLY A 163 4.58 14.69 21.05
CA GLY A 163 5.81 14.54 21.81
C GLY A 163 6.91 13.91 20.96
N ILE A 164 8.14 14.32 21.17
CA ILE A 164 9.33 13.71 20.56
C ILE A 164 10.21 13.20 21.69
N LEU A 165 10.63 11.94 21.58
CA LEU A 165 11.64 11.33 22.44
C LEU A 165 12.93 11.16 21.63
N CYS A 166 14.02 11.79 22.07
CA CYS A 166 15.35 11.58 21.53
C CYS A 166 16.13 10.68 22.49
N ALA A 167 16.53 9.51 22.01
CA ALA A 167 17.36 8.58 22.76
C ALA A 167 18.71 8.41 22.07
N HIS A 168 19.81 8.40 22.86
CA HIS A 168 21.16 8.24 22.38
C HIS A 168 21.73 6.90 22.82
N PHE A 169 22.42 6.23 21.90
CA PHE A 169 23.02 4.91 22.11
C PHE A 169 24.46 4.93 21.66
N GLU A 170 25.30 4.06 22.19
CA GLU A 170 26.70 3.94 21.81
C GLU A 170 26.86 3.11 20.53
N THR A 171 25.96 2.15 20.31
CA THR A 171 25.98 1.22 19.17
C THR A 171 24.69 1.23 18.40
N LEU A 172 24.78 0.82 17.12
CA LEU A 172 23.60 0.62 16.26
C LEU A 172 22.71 -0.51 16.79
N GLU A 173 23.30 -1.57 17.32
CA GLU A 173 22.57 -2.70 17.89
C GLU A 173 21.66 -2.26 19.03
N GLU A 174 22.18 -1.50 19.99
CA GLU A 174 21.37 -0.95 21.11
C GLU A 174 20.22 -0.07 20.61
N ALA A 175 20.50 0.76 19.58
CA ALA A 175 19.44 1.60 18.98
C ALA A 175 18.34 0.76 18.31
N LEU A 176 18.71 -0.34 17.64
CA LEU A 176 17.73 -1.25 17.01
C LEU A 176 16.94 -2.04 18.05
N GLU A 177 17.56 -2.51 19.12
CA GLU A 177 16.86 -3.17 20.25
C GLU A 177 15.87 -2.21 20.92
N ALA A 178 16.29 -0.96 21.16
CA ALA A 178 15.43 0.07 21.71
C ALA A 178 14.25 0.40 20.78
N ASN A 179 14.46 0.35 19.47
CA ASN A 179 13.37 0.52 18.49
C ASN A 179 12.30 -0.57 18.61
N LEU A 180 12.68 -1.84 18.84
CA LEU A 180 11.70 -2.91 19.07
C LEU A 180 10.84 -2.64 20.30
N ILE A 181 11.46 -2.12 21.37
CA ILE A 181 10.73 -1.71 22.58
C ILE A 181 9.79 -0.54 22.26
N ALA A 182 10.29 0.49 21.55
CA ALA A 182 9.48 1.64 21.17
C ALA A 182 8.26 1.25 20.33
N LEU A 183 8.42 0.36 19.36
CA LEU A 183 7.32 -0.13 18.51
C LEU A 183 6.20 -0.81 19.29
N SER A 184 6.50 -1.47 20.43
CA SER A 184 5.48 -2.06 21.30
C SER A 184 4.54 -1.03 21.93
N HIS A 185 4.97 0.24 22.01
CA HIS A 185 4.19 1.37 22.51
C HIS A 185 3.44 2.13 21.42
N ARG A 186 3.45 1.64 20.17
CA ARG A 186 2.73 2.19 19.02
C ARG A 186 3.04 3.67 18.76
N PRO A 187 4.32 4.05 18.59
CA PRO A 187 4.71 5.42 18.30
C PRO A 187 4.16 5.85 16.94
N GLY A 188 3.97 7.16 16.76
CA GLY A 188 3.56 7.74 15.47
C GLY A 188 4.60 7.55 14.38
N ALA A 189 5.87 7.57 14.77
CA ALA A 189 7.02 7.39 13.89
C ALA A 189 8.23 6.98 14.71
N VAL A 190 9.18 6.32 14.07
CA VAL A 190 10.53 6.06 14.61
C VAL A 190 11.54 6.31 13.52
N GLU A 191 12.53 7.15 13.81
CA GLU A 191 13.61 7.49 12.89
C GLU A 191 14.95 7.24 13.55
N LEU A 192 15.90 6.71 12.79
CA LEU A 192 17.28 6.48 13.21
C LEU A 192 18.19 7.47 12.50
N MET A 193 19.03 8.15 13.26
CA MET A 193 20.14 8.94 12.73
C MET A 193 21.47 8.35 13.22
N ASP A 194 22.35 7.96 12.31
CA ASP A 194 23.67 7.51 12.68
C ASP A 194 24.64 8.66 12.97
N GLY A 195 25.79 8.35 13.55
CA GLY A 195 26.79 9.34 13.92
C GLY A 195 27.40 10.10 12.72
N GLN A 196 27.27 9.59 11.47
CA GLN A 196 27.72 10.31 10.28
C GLN A 196 26.72 11.42 9.91
N ILE A 197 25.43 11.11 9.95
CA ILE A 197 24.39 12.10 9.70
C ILE A 197 24.45 13.21 10.73
N VAL A 198 24.62 12.87 12.01
CA VAL A 198 24.76 13.88 13.08
C VAL A 198 25.93 14.81 12.80
N LYS A 199 27.10 14.29 12.43
CA LYS A 199 28.29 15.10 12.09
C LYS A 199 28.10 16.01 10.88
N LEU A 200 27.22 15.67 9.94
CA LEU A 200 26.93 16.51 8.77
C LEU A 200 25.98 17.66 9.08
N THR A 201 25.40 17.69 10.25
CA THR A 201 24.47 18.74 10.71
C THR A 201 25.12 19.75 11.66
N GLU A 202 26.36 19.52 12.10
CA GLU A 202 27.22 20.44 12.84
C GLU A 202 27.92 21.44 11.89
#